data_d7609848c57ae7d92525cdd81192a0ea
#
_entry.id   d7609848c57ae7d92525cdd81192a0ea
#
_cell.length_a   1.000
_cell.length_b   1.000
_cell.length_c   1.000
_cell.angle_alpha   90.00
_cell.angle_beta   90.00
_cell.angle_gamma   90.00
#
_symmetry.space_group_name_H-M   'P 1'
#
loop_
_entity.id
_entity.type
_entity.pdbx_description
1 polymer ?
#
loop_
_entity_poly.entity_id
_entity_poly.type
_entity_poly.pdbx_seq_one_letter_code
_entity_poly.pdbx_strand_id
1 'polypeptide(L)'
;MKTPNNRIGLIWPSDGVLDSELWQFAPAHASLHFTRTQAIDEPISLSLVERMAKDTDIDYGAETLRPISPAVVTYACTSGSFVLGIDGEKQLLDRIERSANAPSTTTSTALAAACHALGLERVAVAAPYIAEITDRLASFLEAKDIK
;
A
#
# COMPACT_ATOMS: atom_id res chain seq x y z
N MET A 1 -22.18 -20.58 13.23
CA MET A 1 -21.08 -20.31 12.28
C MET A 1 -20.63 -18.87 12.49
N LYS A 2 -19.33 -18.60 12.69
CA LYS A 2 -18.84 -17.22 12.69
C LYS A 2 -18.93 -16.68 11.26
N THR A 3 -19.56 -15.52 11.08
CA THR A 3 -19.54 -14.81 9.79
C THR A 3 -18.06 -14.56 9.40
N PRO A 4 -17.64 -14.85 8.17
CA PRO A 4 -16.27 -14.51 7.74
C PRO A 4 -15.97 -13.04 8.02
N ASN A 5 -14.77 -12.76 8.53
CA ASN A 5 -14.32 -11.40 8.72
C ASN A 5 -13.87 -10.85 7.35
N ASN A 6 -14.66 -10.00 6.76
CA ASN A 6 -14.42 -9.43 5.43
C ASN A 6 -14.12 -7.92 5.50
N ARG A 7 -13.70 -7.41 6.66
CA ARG A 7 -13.32 -6.01 6.82
C ARG A 7 -11.89 -5.79 6.32
N ILE A 8 -11.73 -4.90 5.37
CA ILE A 8 -10.45 -4.49 4.80
C ILE A 8 -10.14 -3.09 5.31
N GLY A 9 -9.08 -2.94 6.07
CA GLY A 9 -8.56 -1.64 6.48
C GLY A 9 -7.70 -1.04 5.38
N LEU A 10 -7.85 0.25 5.11
CA LEU A 10 -7.07 0.99 4.12
C LEU A 10 -6.41 2.20 4.78
N ILE A 11 -5.09 2.24 4.74
CA ILE A 11 -4.32 3.43 5.06
C ILE A 11 -4.11 4.18 3.74
N TRP A 12 -4.89 5.24 3.54
CA TRP A 12 -5.02 5.96 2.27
C TRP A 12 -4.28 7.31 2.34
N PRO A 13 -3.53 7.70 1.32
CA PRO A 13 -2.92 9.03 1.29
C PRO A 13 -3.94 10.14 1.47
N SER A 14 -3.55 11.22 2.13
CA SER A 14 -4.43 12.36 2.42
C SER A 14 -5.02 13.01 1.16
N ASP A 15 -4.27 13.00 0.06
CA ASP A 15 -4.62 13.52 -1.25
C ASP A 15 -5.37 12.53 -2.15
N GLY A 16 -5.58 11.30 -1.68
CA GLY A 16 -6.32 10.28 -2.44
C GLY A 16 -7.79 10.66 -2.61
N VAL A 17 -8.27 10.72 -3.85
CA VAL A 17 -9.65 11.16 -4.19
C VAL A 17 -10.47 10.09 -4.91
N LEU A 18 -9.91 8.89 -5.11
CA LEU A 18 -10.52 7.82 -5.90
C LEU A 18 -11.22 6.76 -5.03
N ASP A 19 -11.76 7.14 -3.88
CA ASP A 19 -12.43 6.22 -2.95
C ASP A 19 -13.55 5.43 -3.65
N SER A 20 -14.27 6.07 -4.57
CA SER A 20 -15.34 5.44 -5.34
C SER A 20 -14.85 4.28 -6.23
N GLU A 21 -13.63 4.35 -6.75
CA GLU A 21 -13.04 3.27 -7.54
C GLU A 21 -12.73 2.06 -6.67
N LEU A 22 -12.20 2.28 -5.46
CA LEU A 22 -11.92 1.20 -4.53
C LEU A 22 -13.20 0.41 -4.17
N TRP A 23 -14.32 1.12 -3.97
CA TRP A 23 -15.60 0.46 -3.74
C TRP A 23 -16.10 -0.34 -4.95
N GLN A 24 -15.80 0.11 -6.18
CA GLN A 24 -16.16 -0.63 -7.40
C GLN A 24 -15.38 -1.94 -7.55
N PHE A 25 -14.12 -1.97 -7.10
CA PHE A 25 -13.27 -3.16 -7.14
C PHE A 25 -13.41 -4.05 -5.90
N ALA A 26 -14.02 -3.55 -4.83
CA ALA A 26 -14.21 -4.34 -3.61
C ALA A 26 -15.13 -5.54 -3.88
N PRO A 27 -14.80 -6.74 -3.38
CA PRO A 27 -15.72 -7.86 -3.44
C PRO A 27 -17.04 -7.53 -2.75
N ALA A 28 -18.17 -7.94 -3.30
CA ALA A 28 -19.52 -7.61 -2.80
C ALA A 28 -19.76 -7.99 -1.31
N HIS A 29 -18.98 -8.93 -0.79
CA HIS A 29 -19.05 -9.39 0.59
C HIS A 29 -18.03 -8.71 1.51
N ALA A 30 -17.18 -7.82 1.00
CA ALA A 30 -16.18 -7.09 1.77
C ALA A 30 -16.67 -5.68 2.14
N SER A 31 -16.16 -5.16 3.26
CA SER A 31 -16.34 -3.77 3.64
C SER A 31 -14.99 -3.07 3.72
N LEU A 32 -14.91 -1.85 3.19
CA LEU A 32 -13.71 -1.02 3.21
C LEU A 32 -13.81 -0.01 4.37
N HIS A 33 -12.73 0.11 5.12
CA HIS A 33 -12.60 0.99 6.27
C HIS A 33 -11.34 1.84 6.11
N PHE A 34 -11.53 3.14 5.98
CA PHE A 34 -10.45 4.07 5.64
C PHE A 34 -9.90 4.79 6.86
N THR A 35 -8.59 4.94 6.89
CA THR A 35 -7.87 5.98 7.60
C THR A 35 -7.02 6.74 6.61
N ARG A 36 -6.67 7.99 6.91
CA ARG A 36 -5.85 8.82 6.02
C ARG A 36 -4.57 9.23 6.72
N THR A 37 -3.48 9.31 5.96
CA THR A 37 -2.25 9.94 6.43
C THR A 37 -2.42 11.45 6.52
N GLN A 38 -1.54 12.14 7.24
CA GLN A 38 -1.57 13.60 7.32
C GLN A 38 -1.32 14.24 5.95
N ALA A 39 -1.90 15.42 5.76
CA ALA A 39 -1.68 16.19 4.56
C ALA A 39 -0.24 16.72 4.51
N ILE A 40 0.38 16.60 3.35
CA ILE A 40 1.71 17.11 3.07
C ILE A 40 1.56 18.12 1.92
N ASP A 41 1.92 19.37 2.20
CA ASP A 41 1.91 20.46 1.21
C ASP A 41 3.34 20.75 0.76
N GLU A 42 3.94 19.78 0.05
CA GLU A 42 5.29 19.89 -0.49
C GLU A 42 5.31 19.32 -1.92
N PRO A 43 6.18 19.87 -2.81
CA PRO A 43 6.37 19.30 -4.15
C PRO A 43 6.87 17.85 -4.07
N ILE A 44 6.35 17.00 -4.95
CA ILE A 44 6.77 15.59 -5.02
C ILE A 44 8.26 15.50 -5.36
N SER A 45 9.00 14.80 -4.50
CA SER A 45 10.42 14.48 -4.68
C SER A 45 10.71 13.08 -4.13
N LEU A 46 11.84 12.50 -4.52
CA LEU A 46 12.25 11.20 -3.98
C LEU A 46 12.37 11.25 -2.44
N SER A 47 13.02 12.30 -1.91
CA SER A 47 13.21 12.47 -0.46
C SER A 47 11.89 12.61 0.29
N LEU A 48 10.88 13.26 -0.30
CA LEU A 48 9.54 13.35 0.28
C LEU A 48 8.91 11.96 0.38
N VAL A 49 8.92 11.18 -0.71
CA VAL A 49 8.30 9.85 -0.73
C VAL A 49 9.01 8.88 0.22
N GLU A 50 10.36 8.95 0.31
CA GLU A 50 11.12 8.16 1.29
C GLU A 50 10.78 8.55 2.74
N ARG A 51 10.53 9.82 3.03
CA ARG A 51 10.08 10.29 4.34
C ARG A 51 8.67 9.81 4.64
N MET A 52 7.74 9.94 3.68
CA MET A 52 6.37 9.42 3.82
C MET A 52 6.33 7.92 4.15
N ALA A 53 7.17 7.12 3.48
CA ALA A 53 7.23 5.68 3.75
C ALA A 53 7.69 5.32 5.17
N LYS A 54 8.42 6.23 5.82
CA LYS A 54 8.94 6.07 7.20
C LYS A 54 8.08 6.75 8.24
N ASP A 55 7.08 7.51 7.84
CA ASP A 55 6.27 8.32 8.75
C ASP A 55 5.50 7.44 9.74
N THR A 56 5.46 7.86 11.00
CA THR A 56 4.70 7.21 12.08
C THR A 56 3.20 7.38 11.93
N ASP A 57 2.76 8.24 11.05
CA ASP A 57 1.36 8.43 10.68
C ASP A 57 0.72 7.15 10.14
N ILE A 58 1.54 6.32 9.46
CA ILE A 58 1.12 5.00 8.98
C ILE A 58 0.81 4.08 10.15
N ASP A 59 1.64 4.09 11.19
CA ASP A 59 1.43 3.27 12.40
C ASP A 59 0.18 3.72 13.14
N TYR A 60 0.00 5.04 13.29
CA TYR A 60 -1.21 5.61 13.88
C TYR A 60 -2.46 5.25 13.08
N GLY A 61 -2.40 5.38 11.76
CA GLY A 61 -3.49 4.96 10.87
C GLY A 61 -3.85 3.48 11.05
N ALA A 62 -2.86 2.60 11.11
CA ALA A 62 -3.04 1.18 11.38
C ALA A 62 -3.68 0.93 12.76
N GLU A 63 -3.25 1.65 13.80
CA GLU A 63 -3.82 1.56 15.14
C GLU A 63 -5.30 1.97 15.18
N THR A 64 -5.69 3.02 14.46
CA THR A 64 -7.10 3.46 14.37
C THR A 64 -8.02 2.42 13.72
N LEU A 65 -7.49 1.52 12.90
CA LEU A 65 -8.22 0.41 12.29
C LEU A 65 -8.33 -0.82 13.20
N ARG A 66 -7.53 -0.92 14.26
CA ARG A 66 -7.51 -2.08 15.16
C ARG A 66 -8.87 -2.39 15.82
N PRO A 67 -9.67 -1.39 16.28
CA PRO A 67 -10.95 -1.67 16.94
C PRO A 67 -11.96 -2.43 16.08
N ILE A 68 -11.89 -2.31 14.76
CA ILE A 68 -12.78 -3.03 13.85
C ILE A 68 -12.31 -4.48 13.60
N SER A 69 -11.16 -4.89 14.13
CA SER A 69 -10.57 -6.20 13.89
C SER A 69 -10.54 -6.56 12.41
N PRO A 70 -9.78 -5.83 11.56
CA PRO A 70 -9.78 -6.07 10.13
C PRO A 70 -9.20 -7.45 9.79
N ALA A 71 -9.63 -8.04 8.69
CA ALA A 71 -9.05 -9.27 8.16
C ALA A 71 -7.65 -9.02 7.55
N VAL A 72 -7.46 -7.83 7.01
CA VAL A 72 -6.20 -7.36 6.44
C VAL A 72 -6.18 -5.83 6.48
N VAL A 73 -4.99 -5.24 6.60
CA VAL A 73 -4.78 -3.80 6.43
C VAL A 73 -3.87 -3.56 5.24
N THR A 74 -4.28 -2.68 4.35
CA THR A 74 -3.52 -2.30 3.15
C THR A 74 -2.98 -0.88 3.29
N TYR A 75 -1.67 -0.71 3.06
CA TYR A 75 -1.11 0.61 2.78
C TYR A 75 -1.31 0.93 1.30
N ALA A 76 -2.26 1.81 1.03
CA ALA A 76 -2.74 2.10 -0.31
C ALA A 76 -2.04 3.32 -0.93
N CYS A 77 -0.72 3.41 -0.74
CA CYS A 77 0.17 4.39 -1.37
C CYS A 77 1.24 3.65 -2.16
N THR A 78 1.14 3.68 -3.49
CA THR A 78 2.02 2.88 -4.35
C THR A 78 3.48 3.32 -4.22
N SER A 79 3.79 4.60 -4.42
CA SER A 79 5.16 5.10 -4.33
C SER A 79 5.77 4.90 -2.94
N GLY A 80 5.02 5.18 -1.88
CA GLY A 80 5.46 4.97 -0.50
C GLY A 80 5.74 3.49 -0.17
N SER A 81 5.11 2.54 -0.87
CA SER A 81 5.32 1.12 -0.61
C SER A 81 6.56 0.53 -1.27
N PHE A 82 7.01 1.04 -2.43
CA PHE A 82 8.18 0.50 -3.12
C PHE A 82 9.47 1.33 -2.96
N VAL A 83 9.36 2.60 -2.61
CA VAL A 83 10.48 3.56 -2.71
C VAL A 83 11.71 3.16 -1.92
N LEU A 84 11.53 2.44 -0.81
CA LEU A 84 12.61 1.94 0.04
C LEU A 84 13.08 0.52 -0.33
N GLY A 85 12.61 -0.02 -1.46
CA GLY A 85 12.91 -1.38 -1.91
C GLY A 85 12.26 -2.46 -1.05
N ILE A 86 12.69 -3.70 -1.26
CA ILE A 86 12.11 -4.90 -0.62
C ILE A 86 12.22 -4.86 0.91
N ASP A 87 13.39 -4.50 1.42
CA ASP A 87 13.62 -4.46 2.87
C ASP A 87 12.80 -3.34 3.53
N GLY A 88 12.67 -2.19 2.87
CA GLY A 88 11.85 -1.09 3.36
C GLY A 88 10.36 -1.44 3.33
N GLU A 89 9.89 -2.10 2.30
CA GLU A 89 8.51 -2.61 2.25
C GLU A 89 8.24 -3.63 3.37
N LYS A 90 9.17 -4.56 3.60
CA LYS A 90 9.05 -5.53 4.70
C LYS A 90 8.93 -4.84 6.06
N GLN A 91 9.80 -3.86 6.34
CA GLN A 91 9.74 -3.09 7.59
C GLN A 91 8.40 -2.35 7.73
N LEU A 92 7.89 -1.79 6.64
CA LEU A 92 6.58 -1.12 6.60
C LEU A 92 5.45 -2.11 6.93
N LEU A 93 5.43 -3.28 6.31
CA LEU A 93 4.46 -4.34 6.58
C LEU A 93 4.52 -4.77 8.06
N ASP A 94 5.70 -5.04 8.59
CA ASP A 94 5.90 -5.42 10.00
C ASP A 94 5.39 -4.34 10.98
N ARG A 95 5.51 -3.06 10.63
CA ARG A 95 4.99 -1.93 11.41
C ARG A 95 3.46 -1.93 11.42
N ILE A 96 2.85 -2.04 10.24
CA ILE A 96 1.40 -2.04 10.08
C ILE A 96 0.78 -3.24 10.82
N GLU A 97 1.36 -4.42 10.68
CA GLU A 97 0.87 -5.63 11.35
C GLU A 97 0.87 -5.49 12.87
N ARG A 98 1.95 -4.96 13.44
CA ARG A 98 2.04 -4.72 14.88
C ARG A 98 1.00 -3.70 15.36
N SER A 99 0.83 -2.59 14.63
CA SER A 99 -0.07 -1.51 15.02
C SER A 99 -1.54 -1.89 14.86
N ALA A 100 -1.91 -2.54 13.76
CA ALA A 100 -3.27 -2.98 13.49
C ALA A 100 -3.65 -4.29 14.23
N ASN A 101 -2.66 -5.07 14.66
CA ASN A 101 -2.85 -6.46 15.13
C ASN A 101 -3.61 -7.31 14.10
N ALA A 102 -3.25 -7.20 12.83
CA ALA A 102 -3.86 -7.87 11.68
C ALA A 102 -2.84 -8.05 10.56
N PRO A 103 -3.00 -9.04 9.67
CA PRO A 103 -2.16 -9.17 8.47
C PRO A 103 -2.14 -7.88 7.66
N SER A 104 -1.02 -7.62 6.99
CA SER A 104 -0.87 -6.43 6.16
C SER A 104 -0.50 -6.75 4.72
N THR A 105 -0.74 -5.79 3.83
CA THR A 105 -0.29 -5.78 2.44
C THR A 105 -0.05 -4.35 1.97
N THR A 106 0.55 -4.20 0.79
CA THR A 106 0.73 -2.91 0.13
C THR A 106 0.23 -2.99 -1.31
N THR A 107 0.04 -1.82 -1.95
CA THR A 107 -0.21 -1.76 -3.39
C THR A 107 0.91 -2.41 -4.20
N SER A 108 2.17 -2.27 -3.79
CA SER A 108 3.31 -2.85 -4.52
C SER A 108 3.40 -4.37 -4.35
N THR A 109 3.13 -4.90 -3.14
CA THR A 109 2.99 -6.35 -2.92
C THR A 109 1.86 -6.92 -3.78
N ALA A 110 0.70 -6.23 -3.80
CA ALA A 110 -0.46 -6.67 -4.59
C ALA A 110 -0.18 -6.65 -6.10
N LEU A 111 0.53 -5.61 -6.59
CA LEU A 111 0.96 -5.54 -7.99
C LEU A 111 1.85 -6.73 -8.38
N ALA A 112 2.89 -6.99 -7.60
CA ALA A 112 3.77 -8.14 -7.86
C ALA A 112 3.01 -9.47 -7.81
N ALA A 113 2.14 -9.65 -6.81
CA ALA A 113 1.31 -10.84 -6.70
C ALA A 113 0.36 -11.02 -7.90
N ALA A 114 -0.23 -9.94 -8.43
CA ALA A 114 -1.06 -9.96 -9.63
C ALA A 114 -0.26 -10.37 -10.87
N CYS A 115 0.95 -9.81 -11.07
CA CYS A 115 1.84 -10.19 -12.17
C CYS A 115 2.15 -11.69 -12.12
N HIS A 116 2.55 -12.20 -10.96
CA HIS A 116 2.87 -13.62 -10.78
C HIS A 116 1.63 -14.51 -11.04
N ALA A 117 0.46 -14.14 -10.52
CA ALA A 117 -0.78 -14.90 -10.73
C ALA A 117 -1.19 -14.98 -12.22
N LEU A 118 -0.83 -13.96 -13.02
CA LEU A 118 -1.08 -13.89 -14.45
C LEU A 118 0.09 -14.48 -15.29
N GLY A 119 1.17 -14.96 -14.66
CA GLY A 119 2.36 -15.47 -15.36
C GLY A 119 3.13 -14.38 -16.12
N LEU A 120 3.05 -13.12 -15.67
CA LEU A 120 3.73 -11.99 -16.31
C LEU A 120 5.14 -11.86 -15.74
N GLU A 121 6.14 -12.18 -16.56
CA GLU A 121 7.56 -12.02 -16.23
C GLU A 121 8.15 -10.70 -16.74
N ARG A 122 7.44 -10.01 -17.63
CA ARG A 122 7.84 -8.73 -18.24
C ARG A 122 6.65 -7.83 -18.40
N VAL A 123 6.82 -6.57 -18.00
CA VAL A 123 5.75 -5.56 -18.05
C VAL A 123 6.29 -4.23 -18.59
N ALA A 124 5.43 -3.47 -19.25
CA ALA A 124 5.70 -2.06 -19.53
C ALA A 124 5.09 -1.21 -18.44
N VAL A 125 5.86 -0.31 -17.86
CA VAL A 125 5.42 0.59 -16.79
C VAL A 125 5.10 1.96 -17.38
N ALA A 126 3.87 2.42 -17.20
CA ALA A 126 3.45 3.80 -17.40
C ALA A 126 2.99 4.38 -16.07
N ALA A 127 3.71 5.33 -15.51
CA ALA A 127 3.45 5.90 -14.19
C ALA A 127 3.62 7.43 -14.20
N PRO A 128 2.84 8.17 -13.39
CA PRO A 128 2.91 9.63 -13.33
C PRO A 128 4.04 10.11 -12.38
N TYR A 129 5.14 9.37 -12.28
CA TYR A 129 6.24 9.68 -11.39
C TYR A 129 7.39 10.39 -12.10
N ILE A 130 8.15 11.16 -11.34
CA ILE A 130 9.47 11.63 -11.79
C ILE A 130 10.42 10.44 -12.00
N ALA A 131 11.47 10.64 -12.81
CA ALA A 131 12.37 9.55 -13.21
C ALA A 131 12.94 8.76 -12.04
N GLU A 132 13.42 9.45 -11.00
CA GLU A 132 14.03 8.83 -9.82
C GLU A 132 13.07 7.89 -9.08
N ILE A 133 11.79 8.22 -9.00
CA ILE A 133 10.78 7.38 -8.38
C ILE A 133 10.41 6.20 -9.30
N THR A 134 10.35 6.44 -10.62
CA THR A 134 10.13 5.39 -11.61
C THR A 134 11.24 4.34 -11.59
N ASP A 135 12.49 4.77 -11.46
CA ASP A 135 13.66 3.88 -11.35
C ASP A 135 13.59 3.00 -10.09
N ARG A 136 13.06 3.54 -8.98
CA ARG A 136 12.80 2.76 -7.76
C ARG A 136 11.74 1.68 -7.98
N LEU A 137 10.67 2.01 -8.72
CA LEU A 137 9.65 1.03 -9.08
C LEU A 137 10.22 -0.09 -9.95
N ALA A 138 11.01 0.25 -10.98
CA ALA A 138 11.67 -0.74 -11.83
C ALA A 138 12.55 -1.68 -10.99
N SER A 139 13.41 -1.13 -10.13
CA SER A 139 14.27 -1.90 -9.24
C SER A 139 13.47 -2.80 -8.28
N PHE A 140 12.33 -2.31 -7.79
CA PHE A 140 11.44 -3.09 -6.93
C PHE A 140 10.83 -4.28 -7.68
N LEU A 141 10.35 -4.06 -8.91
CA LEU A 141 9.76 -5.12 -9.74
C LEU A 141 10.82 -6.15 -10.14
N GLU A 142 12.02 -5.73 -10.51
CA GLU A 142 13.15 -6.62 -10.81
C GLU A 142 13.49 -7.52 -9.61
N ALA A 143 13.50 -6.97 -8.40
CA ALA A 143 13.72 -7.74 -7.17
C ALA A 143 12.57 -8.71 -6.83
N LYS A 144 11.43 -8.59 -7.52
CA LYS A 144 10.29 -9.53 -7.50
C LYS A 144 10.25 -10.42 -8.76
N ASP A 145 11.34 -10.55 -9.51
CA ASP A 145 11.46 -11.35 -10.74
C ASP A 145 10.52 -10.88 -11.88
N ILE A 146 10.16 -9.60 -11.91
CA ILE A 146 9.34 -8.97 -12.95
C ILE A 146 10.21 -7.94 -13.68
N LYS A 147 10.39 -8.09 -15.01
CA LYS A 147 11.27 -7.25 -15.85
C LYS A 147 10.46 -6.30 -16.73
#